data_59710c38c161e4f8281dc6903c7b5793
#
_entry.id   59710c38c161e4f8281dc6903c7b5793
#
_cell.length_a   1.000
_cell.length_b   1.000
_cell.length_c   1.000
_cell.angle_alpha   90.00
_cell.angle_beta   90.00
_cell.angle_gamma   90.00
#
_symmetry.space_group_name_H-M   'P 1'
#
loop_
_entity.id
_entity.type
_entity.pdbx_description
1 polymer ?
#
loop_
_entity_poly.entity_id
_entity_poly.type
_entity_poly.pdbx_seq_one_letter_code
_entity_poly.pdbx_strand_id
1 'polypeptide(L)'
;MELITMDLHDPRVDFVFKRIFGSENNKDVLLAFLNRIFTEAGEPPLTEIILMNPYTDKDDPLDKQSIFDVYAKTSEGKLIDIEMQLFNKYDIEKRTLFYWSKRYASQLSEGDKYRELKKCVTINILNYSFLKSEQYHNIFHLREDRTWISLIDDIEVHFLELPKLDEHSVPSEGGLINWLLFLKSADTSYWEVLKMNEPGLEKAMDTLQYLSQDSDARRLYEARQKYLHDEASMLESAEMEGVKKVAKNMLEMNLDITTIVKATGLTEQEIKGLSKNS
;
A
#
# COMPACT_ATOMS: atom_id res chain seq x y z
N MET A 1 -18.75 -21.79 -27.39
CA MET A 1 -17.78 -22.03 -26.34
C MET A 1 -17.78 -20.73 -25.51
N GLU A 2 -18.61 -20.70 -24.45
CA GLU A 2 -18.67 -19.54 -23.56
C GLU A 2 -17.29 -19.37 -22.98
N LEU A 3 -16.70 -18.20 -23.21
CA LEU A 3 -15.54 -17.73 -22.46
C LEU A 3 -16.01 -17.60 -21.00
N ILE A 4 -15.66 -18.60 -20.18
CA ILE A 4 -15.76 -18.46 -18.73
C ILE A 4 -14.84 -17.30 -18.39
N THR A 5 -15.40 -16.13 -18.19
CA THR A 5 -14.68 -14.99 -17.60
C THR A 5 -14.24 -15.45 -16.22
N MET A 6 -12.98 -15.78 -16.10
CA MET A 6 -12.38 -16.21 -14.84
C MET A 6 -12.38 -15.02 -13.90
N ASP A 7 -13.05 -15.15 -12.77
CA ASP A 7 -13.06 -14.13 -11.71
C ASP A 7 -11.68 -14.18 -11.03
N LEU A 8 -10.81 -13.24 -11.40
CA LEU A 8 -9.46 -13.15 -10.88
C LEU A 8 -9.48 -12.55 -9.46
N HIS A 9 -8.60 -13.05 -8.62
CA HIS A 9 -8.36 -12.46 -7.32
C HIS A 9 -7.77 -11.06 -7.46
N ASP A 10 -8.11 -10.17 -6.53
CA ASP A 10 -7.51 -8.83 -6.47
C ASP A 10 -6.04 -8.95 -6.00
N PRO A 11 -5.06 -8.53 -6.81
CA PRO A 11 -3.64 -8.62 -6.47
C PRO A 11 -3.24 -7.74 -5.28
N ARG A 12 -4.09 -6.78 -4.86
CA ARG A 12 -3.88 -5.90 -3.71
C ARG A 12 -4.22 -6.57 -2.38
N VAL A 13 -4.95 -7.68 -2.38
CA VAL A 13 -5.23 -8.43 -1.15
C VAL A 13 -3.93 -9.02 -0.61
N ASP A 14 -3.65 -8.78 0.66
CA ASP A 14 -2.36 -9.03 1.32
C ASP A 14 -1.75 -10.41 1.03
N PHE A 15 -2.53 -11.50 1.14
CA PHE A 15 -2.00 -12.82 0.88
C PHE A 15 -1.72 -13.06 -0.62
N VAL A 16 -2.51 -12.47 -1.53
CA VAL A 16 -2.28 -12.54 -2.98
C VAL A 16 -1.01 -11.77 -3.33
N PHE A 17 -0.88 -10.54 -2.82
CA PHE A 17 0.32 -9.73 -2.97
C PHE A 17 1.58 -10.47 -2.49
N LYS A 18 1.53 -11.06 -1.29
CA LYS A 18 2.62 -11.87 -0.73
C LYS A 18 2.96 -13.09 -1.60
N ARG A 19 1.98 -13.73 -2.21
CA ARG A 19 2.23 -14.88 -3.10
C ARG A 19 2.88 -14.45 -4.41
N ILE A 20 2.50 -13.30 -4.96
CA ILE A 20 3.07 -12.76 -6.19
C ILE A 20 4.49 -12.24 -5.96
N PHE A 21 4.73 -11.45 -4.90
CA PHE A 21 5.98 -10.72 -4.71
C PHE A 21 6.87 -11.27 -3.59
N GLY A 22 6.33 -11.98 -2.62
CA GLY A 22 7.04 -12.43 -1.42
C GLY A 22 7.39 -13.93 -1.41
N SER A 23 7.21 -14.67 -2.49
CA SER A 23 7.58 -16.09 -2.56
C SER A 23 8.95 -16.28 -3.21
N GLU A 24 9.75 -17.26 -2.72
CA GLU A 24 11.06 -17.59 -3.29
C GLU A 24 10.97 -17.96 -4.78
N ASN A 25 9.89 -18.60 -5.20
CA ASN A 25 9.67 -18.95 -6.60
C ASN A 25 9.47 -17.73 -7.50
N ASN A 26 9.10 -16.58 -6.94
CA ASN A 26 8.83 -15.33 -7.64
C ASN A 26 9.82 -14.22 -7.27
N LYS A 27 10.98 -14.56 -6.75
CA LYS A 27 12.02 -13.58 -6.39
C LYS A 27 12.44 -12.72 -7.58
N ASP A 28 12.43 -13.26 -8.77
CA ASP A 28 12.67 -12.56 -10.04
C ASP A 28 11.57 -11.52 -10.36
N VAL A 29 10.31 -11.83 -10.05
CA VAL A 29 9.17 -10.90 -10.17
C VAL A 29 9.36 -9.70 -9.24
N LEU A 30 9.69 -9.96 -7.98
CA LEU A 30 9.98 -8.90 -7.02
C LEU A 30 11.17 -8.04 -7.46
N LEU A 31 12.27 -8.67 -7.90
CA LEU A 31 13.46 -7.96 -8.38
C LEU A 31 13.14 -7.05 -9.57
N ALA A 32 12.34 -7.55 -10.53
CA ALA A 32 11.91 -6.75 -11.68
C ALA A 32 11.06 -5.54 -11.25
N PHE A 33 10.11 -5.74 -10.35
CA PHE A 33 9.27 -4.66 -9.82
C PHE A 33 10.10 -3.60 -9.07
N LEU A 34 10.96 -4.03 -8.16
CA LEU A 34 11.86 -3.12 -7.42
C LEU A 34 12.75 -2.32 -8.36
N ASN A 35 13.29 -2.96 -9.41
CA ASN A 35 14.12 -2.27 -10.38
C ASN A 35 13.37 -1.15 -11.12
N ARG A 36 12.06 -1.29 -11.35
CA ARG A 36 11.26 -0.20 -11.92
C ARG A 36 11.06 0.95 -10.93
N ILE A 37 10.84 0.64 -9.66
CA ILE A 37 10.73 1.66 -8.60
C ILE A 37 12.04 2.45 -8.47
N PHE A 38 13.17 1.75 -8.34
CA PHE A 38 14.47 2.40 -8.16
C PHE A 38 14.95 3.14 -9.42
N THR A 39 14.71 2.58 -10.62
CA THR A 39 15.05 3.27 -11.87
C THR A 39 14.27 4.58 -12.01
N GLU A 40 12.98 4.60 -11.67
CA GLU A 40 12.18 5.82 -11.68
C GLU A 40 12.63 6.84 -10.62
N ALA A 41 13.16 6.35 -9.49
CA ALA A 41 13.81 7.16 -8.46
C ALA A 41 15.19 7.69 -8.86
N GLY A 42 15.73 7.27 -10.02
CA GLY A 42 17.07 7.64 -10.47
C GLY A 42 18.20 6.82 -9.85
N GLU A 43 17.87 5.71 -9.17
CA GLU A 43 18.84 4.79 -8.59
C GLU A 43 19.24 3.69 -9.61
N PRO A 44 20.45 3.12 -9.47
CA PRO A 44 20.89 1.99 -10.28
C PRO A 44 20.05 0.74 -9.99
N PRO A 45 19.86 -0.14 -10.99
CA PRO A 45 19.09 -1.36 -10.80
C PRO A 45 19.81 -2.33 -9.83
N LEU A 46 19.00 -3.02 -9.03
CA LEU A 46 19.46 -4.10 -8.16
C LEU A 46 19.82 -5.33 -9.00
N THR A 47 20.89 -6.00 -8.62
CA THR A 47 21.34 -7.25 -9.28
C THR A 47 20.76 -8.50 -8.61
N GLU A 48 20.58 -8.43 -7.29
CA GLU A 48 20.11 -9.56 -6.49
C GLU A 48 19.40 -9.07 -5.23
N ILE A 49 18.41 -9.85 -4.78
CA ILE A 49 17.73 -9.68 -3.50
C ILE A 49 17.65 -11.02 -2.77
N ILE A 50 17.52 -10.94 -1.45
CA ILE A 50 17.27 -12.07 -0.56
C ILE A 50 15.95 -11.76 0.15
N LEU A 51 14.96 -12.67 0.03
CA LEU A 51 13.73 -12.55 0.79
C LEU A 51 14.02 -12.82 2.28
N MET A 52 13.45 -11.98 3.12
CA MET A 52 13.64 -12.03 4.57
C MET A 52 12.33 -12.41 5.25
N ASN A 53 12.43 -12.85 6.51
CA ASN A 53 11.24 -13.06 7.30
C ASN A 53 10.49 -11.72 7.49
N PRO A 54 9.20 -11.62 7.06
CA PRO A 54 8.44 -10.38 7.17
C PRO A 54 8.01 -10.06 8.61
N TYR A 55 8.14 -11.01 9.54
CA TYR A 55 7.81 -10.77 10.95
C TYR A 55 8.98 -10.10 11.65
N THR A 56 8.69 -9.02 12.38
CA THR A 56 9.68 -8.48 13.33
C THR A 56 9.70 -9.35 14.58
N ASP A 57 10.90 -9.62 15.10
CA ASP A 57 11.04 -10.26 16.40
C ASP A 57 10.37 -9.35 17.46
N LYS A 58 9.63 -9.99 18.38
CA LYS A 58 9.09 -9.30 19.54
C LYS A 58 10.17 -9.24 20.59
N ASP A 59 10.68 -8.05 20.85
CA ASP A 59 11.58 -7.82 22.00
C ASP A 59 10.79 -7.88 23.32
N ASP A 60 9.50 -7.53 23.29
CA ASP A 60 8.55 -7.61 24.42
C ASP A 60 7.21 -8.20 23.90
N PRO A 61 6.54 -9.09 24.70
CA PRO A 61 5.20 -9.59 24.37
C PRO A 61 4.15 -8.51 24.17
N LEU A 62 4.35 -7.31 24.73
CA LEU A 62 3.48 -6.14 24.60
C LEU A 62 3.80 -5.28 23.36
N ASP A 63 4.92 -5.54 22.69
CA ASP A 63 5.30 -4.82 21.47
C ASP A 63 4.32 -5.09 20.33
N LYS A 64 3.99 -4.03 19.58
CA LYS A 64 3.27 -4.18 18.31
C LYS A 64 4.13 -4.97 17.35
N GLN A 65 3.71 -6.19 17.04
CA GLN A 65 4.34 -6.99 16.01
C GLN A 65 4.15 -6.30 14.66
N SER A 66 5.24 -5.96 14.00
CA SER A 66 5.20 -5.52 12.61
C SER A 66 5.16 -6.76 11.71
N ILE A 67 4.18 -6.82 10.84
CA ILE A 67 4.09 -7.82 9.78
C ILE A 67 4.12 -7.01 8.49
N PHE A 68 5.26 -7.07 7.79
CA PHE A 68 5.37 -6.48 6.45
C PHE A 68 4.74 -7.41 5.43
N ASP A 69 4.28 -6.85 4.32
CA ASP A 69 3.78 -7.69 3.24
C ASP A 69 4.93 -8.41 2.55
N VAL A 70 6.00 -7.70 2.20
CA VAL A 70 7.23 -8.27 1.64
C VAL A 70 8.44 -7.58 2.26
N TYR A 71 9.43 -8.37 2.65
CA TYR A 71 10.69 -7.87 3.20
C TYR A 71 11.87 -8.49 2.46
N ALA A 72 12.77 -7.66 1.98
CA ALA A 72 13.94 -8.08 1.21
C ALA A 72 15.22 -7.37 1.65
N LYS A 73 16.35 -7.98 1.34
CA LYS A 73 17.70 -7.43 1.54
C LYS A 73 18.46 -7.53 0.24
N THR A 74 19.18 -6.48 -0.13
CA THR A 74 20.10 -6.51 -1.28
C THR A 74 21.46 -7.14 -0.91
N SER A 75 22.24 -7.49 -1.92
CA SER A 75 23.63 -7.96 -1.74
C SER A 75 24.52 -6.96 -0.98
N GLU A 76 24.23 -5.66 -1.08
CA GLU A 76 24.95 -4.60 -0.37
C GLU A 76 24.46 -4.38 1.07
N GLY A 77 23.39 -5.06 1.45
CA GLY A 77 22.80 -5.00 2.77
C GLY A 77 21.67 -3.98 2.94
N LYS A 78 21.26 -3.24 1.88
CA LYS A 78 20.09 -2.36 1.89
C LYS A 78 18.86 -3.20 2.26
N LEU A 79 18.07 -2.72 3.23
CA LEU A 79 16.82 -3.36 3.68
C LEU A 79 15.64 -2.69 2.97
N ILE A 80 14.72 -3.49 2.45
CA ILE A 80 13.58 -3.01 1.67
C ILE A 80 12.30 -3.63 2.24
N ASP A 81 11.42 -2.80 2.76
CA ASP A 81 10.08 -3.16 3.21
C ASP A 81 9.05 -2.68 2.19
N ILE A 82 8.10 -3.54 1.84
CA ILE A 82 7.01 -3.20 0.92
C ILE A 82 5.70 -3.51 1.62
N GLU A 83 4.80 -2.54 1.62
CA GLU A 83 3.47 -2.66 2.19
C GLU A 83 2.38 -2.28 1.18
N MET A 84 1.33 -3.09 1.06
CA MET A 84 0.12 -2.81 0.31
C MET A 84 -1.00 -2.37 1.27
N GLN A 85 -1.53 -1.16 1.09
CA GLN A 85 -2.54 -0.59 1.96
C GLN A 85 -3.84 -0.32 1.20
N LEU A 86 -4.90 -1.06 1.52
CA LEU A 86 -6.21 -0.93 0.86
C LEU A 86 -7.03 0.24 1.39
N PHE A 87 -6.92 0.53 2.69
CA PHE A 87 -7.72 1.55 3.38
C PHE A 87 -6.83 2.53 4.11
N ASN A 88 -7.24 3.80 4.10
CA ASN A 88 -6.63 4.82 4.93
C ASN A 88 -7.07 4.63 6.39
N LYS A 89 -6.20 4.06 7.21
CA LYS A 89 -6.42 3.89 8.66
C LYS A 89 -5.91 5.06 9.48
N TYR A 90 -5.65 6.20 8.83
CA TYR A 90 -5.02 7.39 9.40
C TYR A 90 -3.59 7.15 9.92
N ASP A 91 -2.83 8.22 10.07
CA ASP A 91 -1.45 8.19 10.57
C ASP A 91 -0.47 7.31 9.75
N ILE A 92 -0.69 7.14 8.43
CA ILE A 92 0.20 6.34 7.57
C ILE A 92 1.64 6.85 7.65
N GLU A 93 1.85 8.16 7.75
CA GLU A 93 3.17 8.79 7.85
C GLU A 93 3.88 8.38 9.13
N LYS A 94 3.18 8.46 10.28
CA LYS A 94 3.72 8.07 11.58
C LYS A 94 3.97 6.56 11.65
N ARG A 95 3.05 5.79 11.11
CA ARG A 95 3.16 4.32 11.04
C ARG A 95 4.40 3.93 10.22
N THR A 96 4.57 4.51 9.04
CA THR A 96 5.71 4.26 8.16
C THR A 96 7.02 4.58 8.86
N LEU A 97 7.14 5.78 9.49
CA LEU A 97 8.34 6.17 10.21
C LEU A 97 8.60 5.31 11.45
N PHE A 98 7.55 4.90 12.17
CA PHE A 98 7.68 4.01 13.32
C PHE A 98 8.29 2.66 12.91
N TYR A 99 7.78 2.03 11.86
CA TYR A 99 8.28 0.74 11.40
C TYR A 99 9.67 0.86 10.76
N TRP A 100 9.90 1.92 9.99
CA TRP A 100 11.23 2.22 9.48
C TRP A 100 12.26 2.35 10.63
N SER A 101 11.96 3.16 11.65
CA SER A 101 12.87 3.37 12.78
C SER A 101 13.15 2.09 13.57
N LYS A 102 12.11 1.29 13.80
CA LYS A 102 12.26 -0.02 14.46
C LYS A 102 13.16 -0.95 13.66
N ARG A 103 13.00 -0.99 12.34
CA ARG A 103 13.84 -1.79 11.44
C ARG A 103 15.27 -1.26 11.39
N TYR A 104 15.45 0.04 11.33
CA TYR A 104 16.77 0.65 11.32
C TYR A 104 17.52 0.36 12.63
N ALA A 105 16.86 0.54 13.76
CA ALA A 105 17.45 0.29 15.07
C ALA A 105 17.77 -1.21 15.31
N SER A 106 16.94 -2.13 14.81
CA SER A 106 17.13 -3.58 15.00
C SER A 106 18.33 -4.17 14.27
N GLN A 107 19.05 -3.40 13.47
CA GLN A 107 20.26 -3.84 12.81
C GLN A 107 21.47 -3.98 13.74
N LEU A 108 21.44 -3.33 14.90
CA LEU A 108 22.57 -3.30 15.85
C LEU A 108 22.17 -3.97 17.16
N SER A 109 23.12 -4.72 17.70
CA SER A 109 23.13 -5.21 19.07
C SER A 109 24.03 -4.35 19.97
N GLU A 110 23.96 -4.57 21.27
CA GLU A 110 24.83 -3.89 22.21
C GLU A 110 26.32 -4.11 21.89
N GLY A 111 27.05 -3.03 21.70
CA GLY A 111 28.48 -3.03 21.36
C GLY A 111 28.77 -2.90 19.86
N ASP A 112 27.76 -3.02 18.97
CA ASP A 112 27.95 -2.82 17.54
C ASP A 112 28.21 -1.36 17.20
N LYS A 113 28.84 -1.11 16.06
CA LYS A 113 29.21 0.24 15.62
C LYS A 113 28.14 0.82 14.71
N TYR A 114 27.73 2.07 14.95
CA TYR A 114 26.74 2.79 14.10
C TYR A 114 27.10 2.80 12.60
N ARG A 115 28.38 2.73 12.22
CA ARG A 115 28.81 2.62 10.82
C ARG A 115 28.38 1.33 10.11
N GLU A 116 27.91 0.34 10.86
CA GLU A 116 27.43 -0.95 10.32
C GLU A 116 25.97 -0.90 9.90
N LEU A 117 25.25 0.16 10.32
CA LEU A 117 23.89 0.42 9.85
C LEU A 117 23.83 0.51 8.32
N LYS A 118 22.79 -0.04 7.75
CA LYS A 118 22.50 -0.03 6.32
C LYS A 118 21.24 0.75 6.03
N LYS A 119 21.18 1.32 4.84
CA LYS A 119 20.00 2.01 4.32
C LYS A 119 18.74 1.14 4.49
N CYS A 120 17.67 1.75 4.98
CA CYS A 120 16.33 1.16 5.02
C CYS A 120 15.42 1.93 4.08
N VAL A 121 14.81 1.20 3.15
CA VAL A 121 13.82 1.72 2.20
C VAL A 121 12.46 1.16 2.58
N THR A 122 11.46 2.02 2.70
CA THR A 122 10.06 1.61 2.89
C THR A 122 9.25 2.04 1.69
N ILE A 123 8.57 1.10 1.05
CA ILE A 123 7.73 1.30 -0.13
C ILE A 123 6.28 1.05 0.28
N ASN A 124 5.46 2.10 0.28
CA ASN A 124 4.04 2.01 0.59
C ASN A 124 3.25 2.13 -0.72
N ILE A 125 2.50 1.09 -1.07
CA ILE A 125 1.58 1.07 -2.21
C ILE A 125 0.18 1.31 -1.66
N LEU A 126 -0.44 2.43 -2.04
CA LEU A 126 -1.68 2.90 -1.45
C LEU A 126 -2.83 2.84 -2.44
N ASN A 127 -3.94 2.22 -2.04
CA ASN A 127 -5.20 2.24 -2.79
C ASN A 127 -6.06 3.49 -2.49
N TYR A 128 -5.46 4.52 -1.92
CA TYR A 128 -6.08 5.81 -1.62
C TYR A 128 -5.08 6.94 -1.78
N SER A 129 -5.57 8.16 -1.97
CA SER A 129 -4.74 9.36 -2.03
C SER A 129 -4.70 10.04 -0.66
N PHE A 130 -3.51 10.49 -0.22
CA PHE A 130 -3.35 11.27 1.00
C PHE A 130 -2.39 12.45 0.83
N LEU A 131 -1.40 12.35 -0.05
CA LEU A 131 -0.51 13.45 -0.38
C LEU A 131 -1.21 14.45 -1.31
N LYS A 132 -0.96 15.74 -1.06
CA LYS A 132 -1.49 16.83 -1.93
C LYS A 132 -0.78 16.93 -3.28
N SER A 133 0.32 16.21 -3.48
CA SER A 133 1.02 16.10 -4.75
C SER A 133 0.13 15.42 -5.80
N GLU A 134 0.19 15.85 -7.05
CA GLU A 134 -0.45 15.18 -8.19
C GLU A 134 0.35 13.95 -8.68
N GLN A 135 1.59 13.80 -8.22
CA GLN A 135 2.45 12.69 -8.59
C GLN A 135 1.96 11.39 -7.94
N TYR A 136 1.89 10.30 -8.70
CA TYR A 136 1.55 8.98 -8.17
C TYR A 136 2.71 8.37 -7.36
N HIS A 137 3.96 8.77 -7.63
CA HIS A 137 5.16 8.33 -6.94
C HIS A 137 5.84 9.51 -6.26
N ASN A 138 5.89 9.48 -4.94
CA ASN A 138 6.55 10.49 -4.10
C ASN A 138 7.64 9.82 -3.26
N ILE A 139 8.82 10.43 -3.21
CA ILE A 139 10.00 9.90 -2.54
C ILE A 139 10.48 10.89 -1.50
N PHE A 140 10.73 10.41 -0.30
CA PHE A 140 11.16 11.23 0.84
C PHE A 140 12.52 10.77 1.36
N HIS A 141 13.41 11.75 1.54
CA HIS A 141 14.73 11.62 2.14
C HIS A 141 14.93 12.64 3.26
N LEU A 142 15.91 12.45 4.11
CA LEU A 142 16.28 13.41 5.14
C LEU A 142 17.26 14.44 4.58
N ARG A 143 16.79 15.69 4.44
CA ARG A 143 17.57 16.81 3.87
C ARG A 143 17.50 18.06 4.74
N GLU A 144 18.50 18.90 4.63
CA GLU A 144 18.50 20.23 5.21
C GLU A 144 17.52 21.14 4.46
N ASP A 145 16.72 21.92 5.19
CA ASP A 145 15.55 22.63 4.65
C ASP A 145 15.86 23.77 3.66
N ARG A 146 17.06 24.33 3.71
CA ARG A 146 17.42 25.50 2.90
C ARG A 146 18.33 25.17 1.72
N THR A 147 19.30 24.31 1.97
CA THR A 147 20.36 23.96 1.01
C THR A 147 20.11 22.65 0.31
N TRP A 148 19.12 21.86 0.77
CA TRP A 148 18.77 20.54 0.27
C TRP A 148 19.91 19.50 0.38
N ILE A 149 20.93 19.79 1.18
CA ILE A 149 22.01 18.84 1.44
C ILE A 149 21.43 17.63 2.18
N SER A 150 21.72 16.45 1.68
CA SER A 150 21.35 15.21 2.38
C SER A 150 22.16 15.09 3.67
N LEU A 151 21.48 14.81 4.80
CA LEU A 151 22.16 14.54 6.06
C LEU A 151 22.82 13.15 6.00
N ILE A 152 22.07 12.17 5.53
CA ILE A 152 22.47 10.78 5.33
C ILE A 152 21.51 10.16 4.33
N ASP A 153 21.93 9.10 3.65
CA ASP A 153 21.09 8.38 2.68
C ASP A 153 20.47 7.09 3.24
N ASP A 154 20.44 6.94 4.57
CA ASP A 154 19.95 5.73 5.21
C ASP A 154 18.42 5.64 5.28
N ILE A 155 17.72 6.78 5.14
CA ILE A 155 16.26 6.84 5.13
C ILE A 155 15.73 7.19 3.72
N GLU A 156 14.91 6.29 3.19
CA GLU A 156 14.18 6.48 1.94
C GLU A 156 12.78 5.92 2.09
N VAL A 157 11.77 6.75 1.80
CA VAL A 157 10.37 6.37 1.91
C VAL A 157 9.67 6.68 0.59
N HIS A 158 9.07 5.65 -0.01
CA HIS A 158 8.25 5.77 -1.22
C HIS A 158 6.77 5.67 -0.86
N PHE A 159 5.96 6.53 -1.48
CA PHE A 159 4.52 6.41 -1.54
C PHE A 159 4.09 6.32 -2.99
N LEU A 160 3.44 5.19 -3.34
CA LEU A 160 2.90 4.90 -4.65
C LEU A 160 1.37 4.92 -4.53
N GLU A 161 0.72 5.99 -5.01
CA GLU A 161 -0.72 6.22 -4.83
C GLU A 161 -1.48 5.79 -6.09
N LEU A 162 -2.01 4.57 -6.09
CA LEU A 162 -2.71 3.97 -7.24
C LEU A 162 -3.87 4.81 -7.80
N PRO A 163 -4.69 5.53 -7.00
CA PRO A 163 -5.77 6.35 -7.54
C PRO A 163 -5.32 7.48 -8.46
N LYS A 164 -4.06 7.94 -8.35
CA LYS A 164 -3.50 9.00 -9.18
C LYS A 164 -3.06 8.55 -10.58
N LEU A 165 -3.10 7.23 -10.84
CA LEU A 165 -2.82 6.68 -12.16
C LEU A 165 -4.03 6.85 -13.09
N ASP A 166 -3.80 7.27 -14.32
CA ASP A 166 -4.79 7.24 -15.38
C ASP A 166 -4.90 5.82 -15.96
N GLU A 167 -6.01 5.15 -15.70
CA GLU A 167 -6.27 3.78 -16.18
C GLU A 167 -6.44 3.68 -17.70
N HIS A 168 -6.79 4.80 -18.35
CA HIS A 168 -7.02 4.86 -19.79
C HIS A 168 -5.74 5.15 -20.59
N SER A 169 -4.65 5.47 -19.89
CA SER A 169 -3.36 5.80 -20.51
C SER A 169 -2.35 4.68 -20.24
N VAL A 170 -2.51 3.55 -20.97
CA VAL A 170 -1.50 2.48 -20.92
C VAL A 170 -0.25 2.96 -21.65
N PRO A 171 0.94 3.00 -21.00
CA PRO A 171 2.17 3.42 -21.64
C PRO A 171 2.50 2.54 -22.85
N SER A 172 3.15 3.10 -23.86
CA SER A 172 3.69 2.36 -25.01
C SER A 172 5.02 1.66 -24.70
N GLU A 173 5.64 1.97 -23.58
CA GLU A 173 6.95 1.46 -23.17
C GLU A 173 6.87 0.86 -21.76
N GLY A 174 7.87 0.01 -21.42
CA GLY A 174 8.00 -0.58 -20.10
C GLY A 174 8.28 0.47 -19.02
N GLY A 175 7.94 0.16 -17.78
CA GLY A 175 8.19 1.04 -16.64
C GLY A 175 7.33 0.72 -15.43
N LEU A 176 7.48 1.51 -14.38
CA LEU A 176 6.77 1.32 -13.12
C LEU A 176 5.24 1.37 -13.31
N ILE A 177 4.75 2.24 -14.18
CA ILE A 177 3.30 2.41 -14.42
C ILE A 177 2.65 1.08 -14.85
N ASN A 178 3.31 0.25 -15.66
CA ASN A 178 2.75 -1.05 -16.07
C ASN A 178 2.50 -1.97 -14.87
N TRP A 179 3.42 -2.00 -13.91
CA TRP A 179 3.28 -2.76 -12.66
C TRP A 179 2.15 -2.23 -11.78
N LEU A 180 2.06 -0.90 -11.68
CA LEU A 180 1.01 -0.27 -10.87
C LEU A 180 -0.38 -0.42 -11.51
N LEU A 181 -0.49 -0.41 -12.83
CA LEU A 181 -1.74 -0.70 -13.55
C LEU A 181 -2.15 -2.16 -13.34
N PHE A 182 -1.21 -3.10 -13.38
CA PHE A 182 -1.49 -4.50 -13.03
C PHE A 182 -2.04 -4.63 -11.59
N LEU A 183 -1.47 -3.88 -10.62
CA LEU A 183 -1.96 -3.86 -9.25
C LEU A 183 -3.30 -3.15 -9.11
N LYS A 184 -3.55 -2.07 -9.88
CA LYS A 184 -4.74 -1.25 -9.75
C LYS A 184 -6.00 -1.93 -10.28
N SER A 185 -5.89 -2.69 -11.39
CA SER A 185 -7.02 -3.24 -12.09
C SER A 185 -6.91 -4.75 -12.30
N ALA A 186 -7.99 -5.46 -11.97
CA ALA A 186 -8.19 -6.85 -12.36
C ALA A 186 -8.66 -6.98 -13.84
N ASP A 187 -8.78 -5.86 -14.57
CA ASP A 187 -9.17 -5.88 -15.98
C ASP A 187 -8.06 -6.48 -16.84
N THR A 188 -8.33 -7.63 -17.42
CA THR A 188 -7.39 -8.37 -18.26
C THR A 188 -7.26 -7.81 -19.68
N SER A 189 -8.09 -6.84 -20.07
CA SER A 189 -8.09 -6.28 -21.43
C SER A 189 -6.76 -5.67 -21.84
N TYR A 190 -6.00 -5.15 -20.88
CA TYR A 190 -4.69 -4.55 -21.11
C TYR A 190 -3.50 -5.49 -20.85
N TRP A 191 -3.73 -6.69 -20.36
CA TRP A 191 -2.65 -7.58 -19.93
C TRP A 191 -1.67 -7.93 -21.04
N GLU A 192 -2.13 -8.14 -22.27
CA GLU A 192 -1.23 -8.43 -23.38
C GLU A 192 -0.29 -7.25 -23.69
N VAL A 193 -0.82 -6.02 -23.61
CA VAL A 193 0.00 -4.83 -23.79
C VAL A 193 1.00 -4.66 -22.63
N LEU A 194 0.55 -4.87 -21.39
CA LEU A 194 1.41 -4.79 -20.21
C LEU A 194 2.54 -5.83 -20.26
N LYS A 195 2.26 -7.08 -20.69
CA LYS A 195 3.28 -8.14 -20.87
C LYS A 195 4.30 -7.76 -21.94
N MET A 196 3.84 -7.21 -23.07
CA MET A 196 4.73 -6.78 -24.15
C MET A 196 5.68 -5.68 -23.70
N ASN A 197 5.17 -4.72 -22.93
CA ASN A 197 5.94 -3.59 -22.43
C ASN A 197 6.86 -3.97 -21.27
N GLU A 198 6.43 -4.94 -20.44
CA GLU A 198 7.09 -5.34 -19.21
C GLU A 198 7.06 -6.86 -19.04
N PRO A 199 8.02 -7.59 -19.66
CA PRO A 199 8.01 -9.06 -19.63
C PRO A 199 8.03 -9.69 -18.22
N GLY A 200 8.58 -8.98 -17.22
CA GLY A 200 8.54 -9.43 -15.82
C GLY A 200 7.13 -9.60 -15.25
N LEU A 201 6.12 -8.94 -15.84
CA LEU A 201 4.72 -9.07 -15.45
C LEU A 201 4.10 -10.40 -15.84
N GLU A 202 4.57 -11.09 -16.87
CA GLU A 202 3.99 -12.36 -17.32
C GLU A 202 3.90 -13.36 -16.16
N LYS A 203 4.99 -13.58 -15.46
CA LYS A 203 5.03 -14.50 -14.31
C LYS A 203 4.16 -14.04 -13.13
N ALA A 204 4.04 -12.73 -12.90
CA ALA A 204 3.14 -12.18 -11.89
C ALA A 204 1.66 -12.48 -12.23
N MET A 205 1.28 -12.28 -13.48
CA MET A 205 -0.06 -12.57 -14.01
C MET A 205 -0.38 -14.07 -13.99
N ASP A 206 0.58 -14.92 -14.39
CA ASP A 206 0.43 -16.38 -14.32
C ASP A 206 0.24 -16.84 -12.87
N THR A 207 0.98 -16.26 -11.94
CA THR A 207 0.81 -16.54 -10.50
C THR A 207 -0.58 -16.14 -10.04
N LEU A 208 -1.07 -14.97 -10.44
CA LEU A 208 -2.41 -14.52 -10.09
C LEU A 208 -3.50 -15.43 -10.67
N GLN A 209 -3.36 -15.84 -11.93
CA GLN A 209 -4.28 -16.79 -12.59
C GLN A 209 -4.28 -18.14 -11.87
N TYR A 210 -3.11 -18.67 -11.53
CA TYR A 210 -3.00 -19.92 -10.78
C TYR A 210 -3.69 -19.82 -9.42
N LEU A 211 -3.44 -18.77 -8.65
CA LEU A 211 -4.08 -18.55 -7.34
C LEU A 211 -5.61 -18.44 -7.46
N SER A 212 -6.09 -17.85 -8.53
CA SER A 212 -7.53 -17.70 -8.77
C SER A 212 -8.23 -19.02 -9.15
N GLN A 213 -7.47 -20.02 -9.61
CA GLN A 213 -7.97 -21.37 -9.93
C GLN A 213 -7.78 -22.35 -8.75
N ASP A 214 -6.81 -22.10 -7.89
CA ASP A 214 -6.51 -22.97 -6.75
C ASP A 214 -7.59 -22.89 -5.68
N SER A 215 -8.13 -24.06 -5.28
CA SER A 215 -9.27 -24.12 -4.34
C SER A 215 -8.93 -23.63 -2.94
N ASP A 216 -7.70 -23.86 -2.47
CA ASP A 216 -7.28 -23.46 -1.13
C ASP A 216 -6.98 -21.96 -1.10
N ALA A 217 -6.34 -21.42 -2.15
CA ALA A 217 -6.15 -19.99 -2.32
C ALA A 217 -7.49 -19.26 -2.41
N ARG A 218 -8.48 -19.80 -3.13
CA ARG A 218 -9.82 -19.22 -3.22
C ARG A 218 -10.50 -19.14 -1.86
N ARG A 219 -10.45 -20.20 -1.06
CA ARG A 219 -11.00 -20.18 0.31
C ARG A 219 -10.37 -19.11 1.19
N LEU A 220 -9.06 -18.96 1.12
CA LEU A 220 -8.34 -17.91 1.84
C LEU A 220 -8.75 -16.52 1.34
N TYR A 221 -8.91 -16.35 0.02
CA TYR A 221 -9.35 -15.12 -0.60
C TYR A 221 -10.75 -14.71 -0.13
N GLU A 222 -11.71 -15.62 -0.17
CA GLU A 222 -13.09 -15.38 0.28
C GLU A 222 -13.14 -14.98 1.77
N ALA A 223 -12.39 -15.69 2.62
CA ALA A 223 -12.28 -15.34 4.03
C ALA A 223 -11.68 -13.95 4.25
N ARG A 224 -10.66 -13.59 3.46
CA ARG A 224 -10.01 -12.28 3.54
C ARG A 224 -10.88 -11.18 2.98
N GLN A 225 -11.58 -11.42 1.87
CA GLN A 225 -12.56 -10.48 1.31
C GLN A 225 -13.66 -10.17 2.32
N LYS A 226 -14.22 -11.16 3.00
CA LYS A 226 -15.18 -10.93 4.06
C LYS A 226 -14.62 -10.02 5.15
N TYR A 227 -13.42 -10.30 5.64
CA TYR A 227 -12.76 -9.45 6.64
C TYR A 227 -12.59 -8.00 6.15
N LEU A 228 -12.16 -7.81 4.89
CA LEU A 228 -11.97 -6.48 4.30
C LEU A 228 -13.31 -5.73 4.14
N HIS A 229 -14.38 -6.42 3.77
CA HIS A 229 -15.72 -5.84 3.72
C HIS A 229 -16.22 -5.41 5.11
N ASP A 230 -16.02 -6.26 6.12
CA ASP A 230 -16.39 -5.95 7.49
C ASP A 230 -15.59 -4.73 7.99
N GLU A 231 -14.29 -4.66 7.70
CA GLU A 231 -13.44 -3.53 8.07
C GLU A 231 -13.86 -2.24 7.36
N ALA A 232 -14.13 -2.28 6.05
CA ALA A 232 -14.62 -1.13 5.29
C ALA A 232 -15.95 -0.61 5.86
N SER A 233 -16.89 -1.51 6.14
CA SER A 233 -18.19 -1.17 6.74
C SER A 233 -18.06 -0.56 8.14
N MET A 234 -17.10 -1.03 8.93
CA MET A 234 -16.81 -0.44 10.25
C MET A 234 -16.26 0.99 10.13
N LEU A 235 -15.35 1.24 9.19
CA LEU A 235 -14.78 2.57 8.94
C LEU A 235 -15.86 3.55 8.46
N GLU A 236 -16.68 3.14 7.49
CA GLU A 236 -17.79 3.94 6.97
C GLU A 236 -18.82 4.25 8.07
N SER A 237 -19.15 3.26 8.91
CA SER A 237 -20.06 3.45 10.04
C SER A 237 -19.50 4.44 11.07
N ALA A 238 -18.21 4.34 11.39
CA ALA A 238 -17.55 5.25 12.34
C ALA A 238 -17.50 6.69 11.80
N GLU A 239 -17.23 6.88 10.50
CA GLU A 239 -17.27 8.18 9.84
C GLU A 239 -18.69 8.78 9.89
N MET A 240 -19.70 7.98 9.52
CA MET A 240 -21.10 8.40 9.54
C MET A 240 -21.57 8.77 10.96
N GLU A 241 -21.16 8.01 11.99
CA GLU A 241 -21.45 8.37 13.38
C GLU A 241 -20.78 9.68 13.79
N GLY A 242 -19.56 9.93 13.35
CA GLY A 242 -18.86 11.19 13.54
C GLY A 242 -19.61 12.37 12.91
N VAL A 243 -20.05 12.22 11.67
CA VAL A 243 -20.87 13.24 10.95
C VAL A 243 -22.18 13.48 11.66
N LYS A 244 -22.90 12.44 12.11
CA LYS A 244 -24.14 12.56 12.88
C LYS A 244 -23.93 13.30 14.21
N LYS A 245 -22.82 13.03 14.89
CA LYS A 245 -22.46 13.74 16.13
C LYS A 245 -22.25 15.24 15.88
N VAL A 246 -21.54 15.59 14.80
CA VAL A 246 -21.35 17.00 14.41
C VAL A 246 -22.70 17.65 14.10
N ALA A 247 -23.55 16.99 13.31
CA ALA A 247 -24.91 17.49 12.99
C ALA A 247 -25.74 17.72 14.25
N LYS A 248 -25.67 16.83 15.23
CA LYS A 248 -26.36 16.99 16.52
C LYS A 248 -25.85 18.21 17.30
N ASN A 249 -24.55 18.39 17.39
CA ASN A 249 -23.96 19.58 18.02
C ASN A 249 -24.43 20.88 17.32
N MET A 250 -24.49 20.88 15.99
CA MET A 250 -24.96 22.04 15.22
C MET A 250 -26.46 22.35 15.48
N LEU A 251 -27.29 21.31 15.64
CA LEU A 251 -28.71 21.49 16.07
C LEU A 251 -28.79 22.09 17.46
N GLU A 252 -27.99 21.65 18.42
CA GLU A 252 -27.92 22.19 19.79
C GLU A 252 -27.47 23.68 19.80
N MET A 253 -26.66 24.07 18.83
CA MET A 253 -26.24 25.46 18.58
C MET A 253 -27.34 26.31 17.88
N ASN A 254 -28.51 25.73 17.60
CA ASN A 254 -29.62 26.36 16.89
C ASN A 254 -29.29 26.81 15.45
N LEU A 255 -28.38 26.11 14.75
CA LEU A 255 -28.13 26.35 13.34
C LEU A 255 -29.34 25.85 12.50
N ASP A 256 -29.62 26.52 11.39
CA ASP A 256 -30.71 26.11 10.51
C ASP A 256 -30.35 24.80 9.75
N ILE A 257 -31.40 24.04 9.44
CA ILE A 257 -31.25 22.71 8.81
C ILE A 257 -30.50 22.80 7.46
N THR A 258 -30.74 23.85 6.68
CA THR A 258 -30.11 24.04 5.38
C THR A 258 -28.57 24.19 5.52
N THR A 259 -28.13 24.91 6.54
CA THR A 259 -26.73 25.07 6.88
C THR A 259 -26.10 23.73 7.32
N ILE A 260 -26.84 22.95 8.15
CA ILE A 260 -26.37 21.64 8.61
C ILE A 260 -26.25 20.66 7.44
N VAL A 261 -27.21 20.62 6.52
CA VAL A 261 -27.17 19.83 5.28
C VAL A 261 -25.90 20.14 4.49
N LYS A 262 -25.62 21.44 4.26
CA LYS A 262 -24.44 21.87 3.51
C LYS A 262 -23.13 21.52 4.20
N ALA A 263 -23.07 21.58 5.53
CA ALA A 263 -21.88 21.32 6.32
C ALA A 263 -21.59 19.83 6.50
N THR A 264 -22.61 18.98 6.53
CA THR A 264 -22.49 17.55 6.89
C THR A 264 -22.75 16.60 5.73
N GLY A 265 -23.42 17.04 4.67
CA GLY A 265 -23.87 16.19 3.56
C GLY A 265 -25.07 15.29 3.92
N LEU A 266 -25.56 15.32 5.16
CA LEU A 266 -26.74 14.57 5.57
C LEU A 266 -27.99 15.15 4.94
N THR A 267 -28.98 14.29 4.69
CA THR A 267 -30.33 14.73 4.24
C THR A 267 -31.11 15.45 5.36
N GLU A 268 -32.05 16.30 4.99
CA GLU A 268 -32.94 16.92 5.98
C GLU A 268 -33.68 15.90 6.86
N GLN A 269 -34.04 14.74 6.28
CA GLN A 269 -34.75 13.69 7.03
C GLN A 269 -33.88 13.09 8.11
N GLU A 270 -32.60 12.81 7.81
CA GLU A 270 -31.62 12.30 8.76
C GLU A 270 -31.40 13.31 9.89
N ILE A 271 -31.21 14.59 9.56
CA ILE A 271 -31.04 15.66 10.56
C ILE A 271 -32.24 15.79 11.47
N LYS A 272 -33.48 15.79 10.91
CA LYS A 272 -34.71 15.82 11.69
C LYS A 272 -34.88 14.57 12.58
N GLY A 273 -34.36 13.43 12.13
CA GLY A 273 -34.31 12.19 12.93
C GLY A 273 -33.43 12.30 14.17
N LEU A 274 -32.30 13.02 14.07
CA LEU A 274 -31.36 13.23 15.19
C LEU A 274 -32.00 14.08 16.32
N SER A 275 -32.90 15.01 15.99
CA SER A 275 -33.55 15.85 16.97
C SER A 275 -34.64 15.15 17.80
N LYS A 276 -35.14 13.98 17.35
CA LYS A 276 -36.19 13.21 18.03
C LYS A 276 -35.66 12.21 19.07
N ASN A 277 -34.37 11.93 19.06
CA ASN A 277 -33.70 10.96 19.94
C ASN A 277 -32.85 11.64 21.03
N SER A 278 -33.14 12.90 21.35
CA SER A 278 -32.46 13.70 22.40
C SER A 278 -33.36 13.90 23.60
#